data_33b18b90e1d183a40ffe4aae5866417a
#
_entry.id   33b18b90e1d183a40ffe4aae5866417a
#
_cell.length_a   1.000
_cell.length_b   1.000
_cell.length_c   1.000
_cell.angle_alpha   90.00
_cell.angle_beta   90.00
_cell.angle_gamma   90.00
#
_symmetry.space_group_name_H-M   'P 1'
#
loop_
_entity.id
_entity.type
_entity.pdbx_description
1 polymer ?
#
loop_
_entity_poly.entity_id
_entity_poly.type
_entity_poly.pdbx_seq_one_letter_code
_entity_poly.pdbx_strand_id
1 'polypeptide(L)'
;MHILNGAAQFYPNIYEQATSATGLDIDSVVNFFKRYEIQTLDTKNSVLGPTVNGKQTYIDSVMIVTNTAFDMLNAKVSKEDSSYTMLAPTNEAWVAQYNKVKKYFNYIATTSAQDMAEATSTSSAPTSTVTIDPAYQSDSMAVLGVVGCLLYNNNNYYNDWLKEEGKQPFDTLKSTTRLLFTNPEEIMSHTISKSKMSNGEFRVVDSLAIRPWEAWAQPIKVSPFASKIWTGATSTVEINSDKFDEIGYKPQTANLSNLVYLWVTPLSGYGKPQMDVSLHNVLSTTYNIYVVLAPSEDYGKDADGNEFRKPNQLDFTISYCDAKGKLQTKKLNQKVENNPNKVDTVAVGSFTFPVAYYGLGNKIYPNLKITTDFGVFNSAMMAKYTRDFRVVSILLKPAEMEEFEANATKEN
;
A
#
# COMPACT_ATOMS: atom_id res chain seq x y z
N MET A 1 -7.25 -41.31 -44.14
CA MET A 1 -6.60 -39.97 -44.06
C MET A 1 -7.71 -38.91 -44.10
N HIS A 2 -8.14 -38.45 -42.93
CA HIS A 2 -9.12 -37.37 -42.88
C HIS A 2 -8.33 -36.05 -42.90
N ILE A 3 -8.42 -35.32 -44.02
CA ILE A 3 -7.91 -33.96 -44.10
C ILE A 3 -8.94 -33.07 -43.37
N LEU A 4 -8.61 -32.59 -42.21
CA LEU A 4 -9.39 -31.55 -41.54
C LEU A 4 -9.21 -30.27 -42.32
N ASN A 5 -10.24 -29.88 -43.11
CA ASN A 5 -10.33 -28.58 -43.78
C ASN A 5 -10.67 -27.50 -42.71
N GLY A 6 -9.66 -27.07 -41.99
CA GLY A 6 -9.71 -25.92 -41.13
C GLY A 6 -8.30 -25.44 -40.94
N ALA A 7 -7.95 -24.25 -41.40
CA ALA A 7 -6.70 -23.64 -41.05
C ALA A 7 -6.64 -23.53 -39.51
N ALA A 8 -5.64 -24.17 -38.90
CA ALA A 8 -5.42 -24.04 -37.47
C ALA A 8 -5.19 -22.54 -37.19
N GLN A 9 -6.09 -21.93 -36.45
CA GLN A 9 -5.95 -20.54 -36.08
C GLN A 9 -5.00 -20.47 -34.89
N PHE A 10 -3.79 -20.00 -35.16
CA PHE A 10 -2.81 -19.76 -34.11
C PHE A 10 -3.05 -18.37 -33.54
N TYR A 11 -3.34 -18.29 -32.25
CA TYR A 11 -3.43 -17.03 -31.54
C TYR A 11 -2.07 -16.73 -30.92
N PRO A 12 -1.57 -15.48 -30.97
CA PRO A 12 -0.40 -15.08 -30.20
C PRO A 12 -0.71 -15.20 -28.71
N ASN A 13 0.31 -15.37 -27.89
CA ASN A 13 0.13 -15.26 -26.46
C ASN A 13 0.16 -13.78 -26.00
N ILE A 14 -0.17 -13.54 -24.74
CA ILE A 14 -0.22 -12.18 -24.20
C ILE A 14 1.15 -11.49 -24.23
N TYR A 15 2.24 -12.25 -24.04
CA TYR A 15 3.60 -11.72 -24.14
C TYR A 15 3.88 -11.15 -25.54
N GLU A 16 3.63 -11.94 -26.57
CA GLU A 16 3.84 -11.53 -27.96
C GLU A 16 3.00 -10.29 -28.31
N GLN A 17 1.75 -10.28 -27.89
CA GLN A 17 0.86 -9.14 -28.12
C GLN A 17 1.33 -7.88 -27.37
N ALA A 18 1.75 -8.00 -26.11
CA ALA A 18 2.18 -6.88 -25.30
C ALA A 18 3.52 -6.28 -25.71
N THR A 19 4.37 -7.04 -26.42
CA THR A 19 5.72 -6.58 -26.81
C THR A 19 5.85 -6.26 -28.29
N SER A 20 4.90 -6.67 -29.15
CA SER A 20 5.02 -6.52 -30.60
C SER A 20 3.75 -6.07 -31.32
N ALA A 21 2.66 -5.73 -30.61
CA ALA A 21 1.45 -5.25 -31.24
C ALA A 21 1.70 -4.00 -32.10
N THR A 22 1.11 -3.98 -33.29
CA THR A 22 1.17 -2.86 -34.23
C THR A 22 -0.22 -2.50 -34.70
N GLY A 23 -0.42 -1.25 -35.08
CA GLY A 23 -1.70 -0.76 -35.61
C GLY A 23 -2.80 -0.56 -34.54
N LEU A 24 -2.43 -0.68 -33.25
CA LEU A 24 -3.26 -0.33 -32.12
C LEU A 24 -2.65 0.92 -31.45
N ASP A 25 -3.49 1.79 -30.90
CA ASP A 25 -3.04 3.01 -30.21
C ASP A 25 -2.57 2.69 -28.76
N ILE A 26 -1.58 1.79 -28.62
CA ILE A 26 -1.05 1.29 -27.35
C ILE A 26 0.49 1.30 -27.28
N ASP A 27 1.13 2.16 -28.05
CA ASP A 27 2.60 2.21 -28.14
C ASP A 27 3.26 2.40 -26.77
N SER A 28 2.63 3.12 -25.87
CA SER A 28 3.12 3.34 -24.48
C SER A 28 3.27 2.01 -23.73
N VAL A 29 2.29 1.12 -23.83
CA VAL A 29 2.31 -0.22 -23.23
C VAL A 29 3.38 -1.09 -23.87
N VAL A 30 3.38 -1.15 -25.21
CA VAL A 30 4.32 -1.96 -25.99
C VAL A 30 5.76 -1.52 -25.70
N ASN A 31 6.05 -0.23 -25.76
CA ASN A 31 7.37 0.32 -25.49
C ASN A 31 7.81 0.07 -24.04
N PHE A 32 6.86 0.13 -23.08
CA PHE A 32 7.17 -0.20 -21.69
C PHE A 32 7.64 -1.65 -21.58
N PHE A 33 6.86 -2.62 -22.00
CA PHE A 33 7.23 -4.04 -21.85
C PHE A 33 8.45 -4.40 -22.68
N LYS A 34 8.55 -3.91 -23.91
CA LYS A 34 9.71 -4.15 -24.80
C LYS A 34 11.05 -3.66 -24.19
N ARG A 35 11.04 -2.58 -23.43
CA ARG A 35 12.24 -2.03 -22.77
C ARG A 35 12.86 -3.01 -21.76
N TYR A 36 12.05 -3.88 -21.17
CA TYR A 36 12.46 -4.84 -20.14
C TYR A 36 12.76 -6.23 -20.69
N GLU A 37 12.80 -6.39 -21.99
CA GLU A 37 13.27 -7.62 -22.64
C GLU A 37 14.78 -7.77 -22.48
N ILE A 38 15.18 -8.96 -22.05
CA ILE A 38 16.57 -9.38 -21.95
C ILE A 38 16.74 -10.60 -22.84
N GLN A 39 17.68 -10.50 -23.79
CA GLN A 39 18.04 -11.62 -24.66
C GLN A 39 19.36 -12.21 -24.17
N THR A 40 19.35 -13.50 -23.85
CA THR A 40 20.52 -14.25 -23.44
C THR A 40 20.75 -15.43 -24.38
N LEU A 41 22.01 -15.71 -24.70
CA LEU A 41 22.35 -16.84 -25.55
C LEU A 41 22.11 -18.15 -24.77
N ASP A 42 21.30 -19.06 -25.34
CA ASP A 42 21.15 -20.41 -24.85
C ASP A 42 22.30 -21.29 -25.35
N THR A 43 23.37 -21.35 -24.59
CA THR A 43 24.57 -22.11 -24.94
C THR A 43 24.33 -23.62 -25.01
N LYS A 44 23.24 -24.13 -24.43
CA LYS A 44 22.91 -25.57 -24.46
C LYS A 44 22.21 -25.97 -25.75
N ASN A 45 21.37 -25.11 -26.28
CA ASN A 45 20.58 -25.36 -27.48
C ASN A 45 21.17 -24.70 -28.72
N SER A 46 22.21 -23.88 -28.59
CA SER A 46 22.92 -23.27 -29.70
C SER A 46 23.97 -24.23 -30.29
N VAL A 47 24.13 -24.16 -31.61
CA VAL A 47 25.10 -25.02 -32.34
C VAL A 47 26.49 -24.37 -32.26
N LEU A 48 27.45 -25.11 -31.69
CA LEU A 48 28.82 -24.64 -31.52
C LEU A 48 29.51 -24.49 -32.90
N GLY A 49 30.19 -23.38 -33.08
CA GLY A 49 31.08 -23.08 -34.20
C GLY A 49 32.54 -23.23 -33.81
N PRO A 50 33.47 -22.88 -34.71
CA PRO A 50 34.90 -22.89 -34.41
C PRO A 50 35.27 -21.83 -33.37
N THR A 51 36.29 -22.11 -32.57
CA THR A 51 36.87 -21.11 -31.67
C THR A 51 37.71 -20.11 -32.45
N VAL A 52 37.37 -18.82 -32.39
CA VAL A 52 38.10 -17.74 -33.08
C VAL A 52 38.69 -16.80 -32.03
N ASN A 53 39.98 -16.56 -32.07
CA ASN A 53 40.72 -15.71 -31.12
C ASN A 53 40.47 -16.07 -29.64
N GLY A 54 40.38 -17.37 -29.35
CA GLY A 54 40.12 -17.88 -27.98
C GLY A 54 38.71 -17.72 -27.50
N LYS A 55 37.77 -17.23 -28.31
CA LYS A 55 36.35 -17.12 -27.99
C LYS A 55 35.56 -18.18 -28.74
N GLN A 56 34.68 -18.88 -28.04
CA GLN A 56 33.71 -19.79 -28.63
C GLN A 56 32.76 -19.03 -29.52
N THR A 57 32.59 -19.47 -30.78
CA THR A 57 31.55 -18.96 -31.68
C THR A 57 30.41 -19.97 -31.83
N TYR A 58 29.30 -19.53 -32.41
CA TYR A 58 28.12 -20.35 -32.66
C TYR A 58 27.75 -20.25 -34.14
N ILE A 59 27.47 -21.38 -34.79
CA ILE A 59 26.99 -21.44 -36.18
C ILE A 59 25.52 -21.09 -36.22
N ASP A 60 24.75 -21.57 -35.19
CA ASP A 60 23.37 -21.22 -34.99
C ASP A 60 23.18 -20.84 -33.52
N SER A 61 22.53 -19.70 -33.29
CA SER A 61 22.36 -19.10 -31.96
C SER A 61 20.92 -19.12 -31.55
N VAL A 62 20.60 -19.89 -30.53
CA VAL A 62 19.30 -19.87 -29.87
C VAL A 62 19.33 -18.82 -28.78
N MET A 63 18.38 -17.86 -28.81
CA MET A 63 18.26 -16.81 -27.81
C MET A 63 17.09 -17.13 -26.89
N ILE A 64 17.32 -17.05 -25.57
CA ILE A 64 16.26 -17.05 -24.56
C ILE A 64 15.88 -15.59 -24.33
N VAL A 65 14.61 -15.30 -24.54
CA VAL A 65 14.04 -13.97 -24.25
C VAL A 65 13.28 -14.05 -22.92
N THR A 66 13.69 -13.21 -21.99
CA THR A 66 13.01 -13.00 -20.70
C THR A 66 12.58 -11.56 -20.57
N ASN A 67 11.62 -11.28 -19.69
CA ASN A 67 11.13 -9.93 -19.49
C ASN A 67 10.96 -9.65 -18.01
N THR A 68 11.80 -8.82 -17.47
CA THR A 68 11.83 -8.51 -16.03
C THR A 68 10.63 -7.72 -15.55
N ALA A 69 9.90 -7.02 -16.43
CA ALA A 69 8.66 -6.34 -16.06
C ALA A 69 7.55 -7.35 -15.74
N PHE A 70 7.40 -8.40 -16.55
CA PHE A 70 6.41 -9.45 -16.26
C PHE A 70 6.78 -10.27 -15.02
N ASP A 71 8.09 -10.50 -14.79
CA ASP A 71 8.55 -11.16 -13.57
C ASP A 71 8.20 -10.32 -12.32
N MET A 72 8.42 -9.02 -12.37
CA MET A 72 8.05 -8.08 -11.31
C MET A 72 6.53 -8.05 -11.06
N LEU A 73 5.74 -8.21 -12.13
CA LEU A 73 4.27 -8.31 -12.03
C LEU A 73 3.78 -9.71 -11.62
N ASN A 74 4.66 -10.65 -11.32
CA ASN A 74 4.34 -12.06 -11.03
C ASN A 74 3.50 -12.74 -12.12
N ALA A 75 3.75 -12.42 -13.39
CA ALA A 75 2.97 -12.88 -14.53
C ALA A 75 3.83 -13.72 -15.49
N LYS A 76 3.40 -14.95 -15.74
CA LYS A 76 4.05 -15.87 -16.67
C LYS A 76 3.34 -15.85 -18.03
N VAL A 77 3.18 -14.67 -18.60
CA VAL A 77 2.35 -14.43 -19.81
C VAL A 77 2.91 -15.05 -21.11
N SER A 78 4.11 -15.60 -21.08
CA SER A 78 4.68 -16.42 -22.16
C SER A 78 4.37 -17.91 -22.04
N LYS A 79 3.66 -18.35 -20.98
CA LYS A 79 3.33 -19.75 -20.72
C LYS A 79 1.88 -20.05 -21.06
N GLU A 80 1.65 -21.18 -21.75
CA GLU A 80 0.32 -21.61 -22.16
C GLU A 80 -0.50 -22.30 -21.06
N ASP A 81 0.15 -22.65 -19.95
CA ASP A 81 -0.46 -23.30 -18.78
C ASP A 81 -1.14 -22.32 -17.82
N SER A 82 -1.07 -21.04 -18.12
CA SER A 82 -1.63 -19.97 -17.30
C SER A 82 -2.59 -19.12 -18.15
N SER A 83 -3.64 -18.59 -17.54
CA SER A 83 -4.62 -17.75 -18.22
C SER A 83 -4.73 -16.38 -17.57
N TYR A 84 -4.68 -15.33 -18.39
CA TYR A 84 -4.71 -13.94 -17.94
C TYR A 84 -5.70 -13.11 -18.76
N THR A 85 -6.20 -12.02 -18.16
CA THR A 85 -6.72 -10.86 -18.88
C THR A 85 -5.72 -9.72 -18.77
N MET A 86 -5.29 -9.18 -19.89
CA MET A 86 -4.48 -7.97 -19.94
C MET A 86 -5.29 -6.78 -20.45
N LEU A 87 -5.26 -5.68 -19.67
CA LEU A 87 -5.75 -4.38 -20.12
C LEU A 87 -4.58 -3.60 -20.71
N ALA A 88 -4.72 -3.18 -21.95
CA ALA A 88 -3.75 -2.32 -22.63
C ALA A 88 -4.42 -0.95 -22.85
N PRO A 89 -4.11 0.05 -22.03
CA PRO A 89 -4.64 1.39 -22.19
C PRO A 89 -4.13 2.01 -23.50
N THR A 90 -4.99 2.77 -24.17
CA THR A 90 -4.57 3.64 -25.28
C THR A 90 -3.48 4.60 -24.79
N ASN A 91 -2.73 5.21 -25.70
CA ASN A 91 -1.69 6.16 -25.34
C ASN A 91 -2.25 7.34 -24.50
N GLU A 92 -3.46 7.80 -24.81
CA GLU A 92 -4.16 8.83 -24.05
C GLU A 92 -4.52 8.33 -22.64
N ALA A 93 -5.12 7.15 -22.54
CA ALA A 93 -5.50 6.53 -21.28
C ALA A 93 -4.28 6.25 -20.40
N TRP A 94 -3.15 5.83 -20.99
CA TRP A 94 -1.88 5.66 -20.28
C TRP A 94 -1.40 6.97 -19.65
N VAL A 95 -1.37 8.07 -20.44
CA VAL A 95 -0.93 9.38 -19.95
C VAL A 95 -1.87 9.91 -18.87
N ALA A 96 -3.18 9.75 -19.03
CA ALA A 96 -4.17 10.15 -18.06
C ALA A 96 -3.97 9.42 -16.71
N GLN A 97 -3.81 8.09 -16.78
CA GLN A 97 -3.58 7.27 -15.59
C GLN A 97 -2.22 7.56 -14.94
N TYR A 98 -1.15 7.69 -15.72
CA TYR A 98 0.16 8.07 -15.23
C TYR A 98 0.11 9.40 -14.46
N ASN A 99 -0.53 10.42 -15.02
CA ASN A 99 -0.67 11.71 -14.35
C ASN A 99 -1.53 11.63 -13.09
N LYS A 100 -2.56 10.78 -13.07
CA LYS A 100 -3.37 10.50 -11.89
C LYS A 100 -2.54 9.89 -10.78
N VAL A 101 -1.75 8.86 -11.08
CA VAL A 101 -0.89 8.16 -10.12
C VAL A 101 0.24 9.04 -9.61
N LYS A 102 0.89 9.79 -10.52
CA LYS A 102 2.08 10.62 -10.21
C LYS A 102 1.81 11.62 -9.07
N LYS A 103 0.61 12.14 -8.94
CA LYS A 103 0.23 13.10 -7.89
C LYS A 103 0.45 12.56 -6.47
N TYR A 104 0.39 11.24 -6.30
CA TYR A 104 0.59 10.56 -5.01
C TYR A 104 2.05 10.35 -4.64
N PHE A 105 2.97 10.51 -5.59
CA PHE A 105 4.39 10.22 -5.46
C PHE A 105 5.25 11.45 -5.67
N ASN A 106 4.94 12.54 -4.97
CA ASN A 106 5.71 13.77 -5.00
C ASN A 106 6.91 13.65 -4.05
N TYR A 107 8.08 13.28 -4.57
CA TYR A 107 9.32 13.18 -3.81
C TYR A 107 10.13 14.46 -3.88
N ILE A 108 10.98 14.69 -2.86
CA ILE A 108 11.93 15.78 -2.80
C ILE A 108 13.29 15.25 -2.35
N ALA A 109 14.36 15.98 -2.65
CA ALA A 109 15.75 15.56 -2.37
C ALA A 109 15.98 15.23 -0.88
N THR A 110 15.29 15.90 0.04
CA THR A 110 15.44 15.67 1.49
C THR A 110 14.81 14.37 1.96
N THR A 111 13.86 13.80 1.21
CA THR A 111 13.23 12.52 1.54
C THR A 111 13.92 11.33 0.89
N SER A 112 14.88 11.54 -0.01
CA SER A 112 15.36 10.47 -0.89
C SER A 112 16.70 9.84 -0.51
N ALA A 113 17.72 10.62 -0.24
CA ALA A 113 19.08 10.05 -0.16
C ALA A 113 19.46 9.58 1.26
N GLN A 114 19.13 10.35 2.27
CA GLN A 114 19.55 10.08 3.63
C GLN A 114 18.73 8.95 4.26
N ASP A 115 17.44 8.89 3.94
CA ASP A 115 16.52 7.90 4.49
C ASP A 115 16.73 6.50 3.93
N MET A 116 17.11 6.36 2.66
CA MET A 116 17.41 5.05 2.08
C MET A 116 18.72 4.46 2.61
N ALA A 117 19.72 5.28 2.87
CA ALA A 117 20.97 4.84 3.46
C ALA A 117 20.76 4.27 4.87
N GLU A 118 19.84 4.82 5.63
CA GLU A 118 19.51 4.36 6.99
C GLU A 118 18.59 3.14 7.02
N ALA A 119 17.70 3.00 6.04
CA ALA A 119 16.83 1.82 5.92
C ALA A 119 17.62 0.55 5.60
N THR A 120 18.73 0.66 4.90
CA THR A 120 19.59 -0.48 4.52
C THR A 120 20.67 -0.81 5.54
N SER A 121 20.94 0.08 6.50
CA SER A 121 22.02 -0.10 7.51
C SER A 121 21.46 -0.58 8.83
N THR A 122 21.80 -1.82 9.20
CA THR A 122 21.49 -2.37 10.53
C THR A 122 22.62 -2.19 11.54
N SER A 123 23.83 -1.79 11.17
CA SER A 123 24.99 -1.79 12.09
C SER A 123 26.15 -0.85 11.79
N SER A 124 26.16 -0.11 10.68
CA SER A 124 27.24 0.84 10.38
C SER A 124 26.73 2.05 9.61
N ALA A 125 27.38 3.20 9.80
CA ALA A 125 27.08 4.38 9.00
C ALA A 125 27.29 4.04 7.51
N PRO A 126 26.37 4.46 6.61
CA PRO A 126 26.50 4.16 5.21
C PRO A 126 27.77 4.79 4.65
N THR A 127 28.58 3.97 3.96
CA THR A 127 29.84 4.40 3.35
C THR A 127 29.66 5.17 2.05
N SER A 128 28.43 5.19 1.50
CA SER A 128 28.10 5.98 0.30
C SER A 128 26.64 6.43 0.35
N THR A 129 26.41 7.71 0.09
CA THR A 129 25.06 8.24 -0.14
C THR A 129 24.67 8.00 -1.59
N VAL A 130 23.69 7.15 -1.82
CA VAL A 130 23.07 7.03 -3.14
C VAL A 130 22.12 8.23 -3.30
N THR A 131 22.50 9.16 -4.17
CA THR A 131 21.61 10.27 -4.53
C THR A 131 20.56 9.75 -5.50
N ILE A 132 19.32 9.63 -5.06
CA ILE A 132 18.20 9.31 -5.93
C ILE A 132 17.62 10.62 -6.45
N ASP A 133 17.45 10.70 -7.77
CA ASP A 133 16.73 11.82 -8.39
C ASP A 133 15.24 11.71 -8.02
N PRO A 134 14.66 12.68 -7.28
CA PRO A 134 13.26 12.64 -6.89
C PRO A 134 12.30 12.59 -8.08
N ALA A 135 12.66 13.24 -9.20
CA ALA A 135 11.82 13.21 -10.40
C ALA A 135 11.80 11.79 -11.00
N TYR A 136 12.96 11.14 -11.11
CA TYR A 136 13.05 9.76 -11.58
C TYR A 136 12.28 8.80 -10.66
N GLN A 137 12.35 8.99 -9.35
CA GLN A 137 11.61 8.18 -8.39
C GLN A 137 10.10 8.37 -8.54
N SER A 138 9.64 9.62 -8.66
CA SER A 138 8.23 9.95 -8.91
C SER A 138 7.72 9.30 -10.19
N ASP A 139 8.49 9.38 -11.27
CA ASP A 139 8.15 8.78 -12.56
C ASP A 139 8.10 7.25 -12.47
N SER A 140 9.10 6.65 -11.82
CA SER A 140 9.17 5.19 -11.64
C SER A 140 7.97 4.67 -10.85
N MET A 141 7.62 5.32 -9.75
CA MET A 141 6.47 4.92 -8.92
C MET A 141 5.14 5.15 -9.65
N ALA A 142 5.02 6.22 -10.44
CA ALA A 142 3.84 6.48 -11.26
C ALA A 142 3.64 5.36 -12.30
N VAL A 143 4.70 4.97 -13.01
CA VAL A 143 4.64 3.88 -13.99
C VAL A 143 4.30 2.55 -13.31
N LEU A 144 4.92 2.23 -12.16
CA LEU A 144 4.62 1.02 -11.40
C LEU A 144 3.15 0.97 -10.95
N GLY A 145 2.59 2.11 -10.53
CA GLY A 145 1.17 2.20 -10.18
C GLY A 145 0.23 1.96 -11.36
N VAL A 146 0.62 2.35 -12.58
CA VAL A 146 -0.14 2.02 -13.79
C VAL A 146 -0.03 0.55 -14.12
N VAL A 147 1.20 0.02 -14.29
CA VAL A 147 1.40 -1.34 -14.81
C VAL A 147 0.95 -2.42 -13.82
N GLY A 148 0.99 -2.15 -12.52
CA GLY A 148 0.47 -3.05 -11.48
C GLY A 148 -1.02 -3.36 -11.59
N CYS A 149 -1.76 -2.56 -12.36
CA CYS A 149 -3.20 -2.69 -12.58
C CYS A 149 -3.58 -3.28 -13.96
N LEU A 150 -2.61 -3.69 -14.79
CA LEU A 150 -2.90 -4.09 -16.17
C LEU A 150 -3.16 -5.58 -16.35
N LEU A 151 -2.69 -6.43 -15.44
CA LEU A 151 -2.74 -7.89 -15.58
C LEU A 151 -3.59 -8.53 -14.48
N TYR A 152 -4.54 -9.35 -14.90
CA TYR A 152 -5.46 -10.07 -14.03
C TYR A 152 -5.34 -11.56 -14.26
N ASN A 153 -5.44 -12.32 -13.17
CA ASN A 153 -5.34 -13.77 -13.21
C ASN A 153 -6.72 -14.38 -13.46
N ASN A 154 -6.86 -15.13 -14.55
CA ASN A 154 -8.09 -15.81 -14.95
C ASN A 154 -8.07 -17.32 -14.71
N ASN A 155 -7.14 -17.84 -13.88
CA ASN A 155 -7.11 -19.28 -13.65
C ASN A 155 -8.43 -19.74 -13.03
N ASN A 156 -8.84 -20.95 -13.42
CA ASN A 156 -10.12 -21.53 -13.00
C ASN A 156 -10.26 -21.70 -11.48
N TYR A 157 -9.14 -21.84 -10.78
CA TYR A 157 -9.12 -22.00 -9.33
C TYR A 157 -9.79 -20.82 -8.59
N TYR A 158 -9.52 -19.59 -9.02
CA TYR A 158 -10.13 -18.42 -8.41
C TYR A 158 -11.63 -18.30 -8.70
N ASN A 159 -12.03 -18.64 -9.95
CA ASN A 159 -13.43 -18.68 -10.35
C ASN A 159 -14.20 -19.80 -9.63
N ASP A 160 -13.58 -20.95 -9.41
CA ASP A 160 -14.18 -22.07 -8.69
C ASP A 160 -14.39 -21.74 -7.22
N TRP A 161 -13.42 -21.09 -6.58
CA TRP A 161 -13.55 -20.61 -5.21
C TRP A 161 -14.71 -19.60 -5.04
N LEU A 162 -14.88 -18.68 -5.98
CA LEU A 162 -16.00 -17.73 -5.95
C LEU A 162 -17.35 -18.45 -6.09
N LYS A 163 -17.41 -19.48 -6.93
CA LYS A 163 -18.63 -20.32 -7.09
C LYS A 163 -18.93 -21.13 -5.83
N GLU A 164 -17.93 -21.70 -5.19
CA GLU A 164 -18.08 -22.45 -3.94
C GLU A 164 -18.60 -21.55 -2.80
N GLU A 165 -18.24 -20.27 -2.78
CA GLU A 165 -18.76 -19.28 -1.83
C GLU A 165 -20.11 -18.67 -2.25
N GLY A 166 -20.72 -19.13 -3.35
CA GLY A 166 -22.00 -18.63 -3.85
C GLY A 166 -21.95 -17.21 -4.42
N LYS A 167 -20.74 -16.69 -4.69
CA LYS A 167 -20.53 -15.38 -5.30
C LYS A 167 -20.58 -15.50 -6.81
N GLN A 168 -21.10 -14.45 -7.46
CA GLN A 168 -21.06 -14.39 -8.92
C GLN A 168 -19.60 -14.25 -9.40
N PRO A 169 -19.24 -14.94 -10.50
CA PRO A 169 -17.95 -14.70 -11.14
C PRO A 169 -17.85 -13.21 -11.48
N PHE A 170 -16.72 -12.57 -11.11
CA PHE A 170 -16.45 -11.16 -11.37
C PHE A 170 -17.02 -10.12 -10.39
N ASP A 171 -17.45 -10.48 -9.19
CA ASP A 171 -17.69 -9.50 -8.11
C ASP A 171 -16.41 -8.72 -7.78
N THR A 172 -15.25 -9.31 -8.09
CA THR A 172 -13.94 -8.70 -7.88
C THR A 172 -12.95 -9.15 -8.95
N LEU A 173 -12.01 -8.27 -9.32
CA LEU A 173 -10.85 -8.59 -10.14
C LEU A 173 -9.61 -8.63 -9.26
N LYS A 174 -8.80 -9.68 -9.43
CA LYS A 174 -7.52 -9.81 -8.73
C LYS A 174 -6.37 -9.68 -9.72
N SER A 175 -5.53 -8.65 -9.54
CA SER A 175 -4.33 -8.50 -10.35
C SER A 175 -3.26 -9.54 -9.99
N THR A 176 -2.31 -9.75 -10.89
CA THR A 176 -1.15 -10.62 -10.65
C THR A 176 -0.26 -10.07 -9.52
N THR A 177 -0.32 -8.77 -9.25
CA THR A 177 0.34 -8.10 -8.12
C THR A 177 -0.45 -8.21 -6.81
N ARG A 178 -1.54 -8.99 -6.78
CA ARG A 178 -2.42 -9.25 -5.63
C ARG A 178 -3.32 -8.08 -5.21
N LEU A 179 -3.47 -7.05 -6.03
CA LEU A 179 -4.46 -6.02 -5.82
C LEU A 179 -5.85 -6.57 -6.09
N LEU A 180 -6.84 -6.10 -5.33
CA LEU A 180 -8.22 -6.52 -5.45
C LEU A 180 -9.09 -5.31 -5.81
N PHE A 181 -9.82 -5.41 -6.92
CA PHE A 181 -10.69 -4.36 -7.44
C PHE A 181 -12.15 -4.78 -7.31
N THR A 182 -12.97 -3.94 -6.72
CA THR A 182 -14.38 -4.22 -6.41
C THR A 182 -15.36 -3.68 -7.46
N ASN A 183 -14.85 -3.12 -8.57
CA ASN A 183 -15.63 -2.56 -9.66
C ASN A 183 -15.29 -3.18 -11.03
N PRO A 184 -15.36 -4.53 -11.18
CA PRO A 184 -14.94 -5.21 -12.41
C PRO A 184 -15.72 -4.77 -13.64
N GLU A 185 -17.03 -4.53 -13.50
CA GLU A 185 -17.88 -4.10 -14.61
C GLU A 185 -17.47 -2.72 -15.14
N GLU A 186 -17.21 -1.77 -14.25
CA GLU A 186 -16.74 -0.43 -14.59
C GLU A 186 -15.39 -0.51 -15.33
N ILE A 187 -14.42 -1.28 -14.79
CA ILE A 187 -13.11 -1.46 -15.41
C ILE A 187 -13.24 -2.08 -16.81
N MET A 188 -14.09 -3.10 -16.98
CA MET A 188 -14.24 -3.81 -18.25
C MET A 188 -15.10 -3.05 -19.26
N SER A 189 -15.97 -2.13 -18.83
CA SER A 189 -16.82 -1.31 -19.70
C SER A 189 -16.02 -0.38 -20.63
N HIS A 190 -14.80 -0.02 -20.21
CA HIS A 190 -13.87 0.79 -21.00
C HIS A 190 -13.15 0.04 -22.13
N THR A 191 -13.54 -1.21 -22.42
CA THR A 191 -12.94 -1.99 -23.50
C THR A 191 -13.45 -1.50 -24.85
N ILE A 192 -12.54 -1.02 -25.71
CA ILE A 192 -12.82 -0.58 -27.08
C ILE A 192 -12.47 -1.67 -28.11
N SER A 193 -11.57 -2.58 -27.76
CA SER A 193 -11.22 -3.74 -28.61
C SER A 193 -10.83 -4.92 -27.74
N LYS A 194 -11.19 -6.12 -28.19
CA LYS A 194 -10.95 -7.37 -27.48
C LYS A 194 -10.42 -8.43 -28.44
N SER A 195 -9.31 -9.06 -28.06
CA SER A 195 -8.66 -10.13 -28.82
C SER A 195 -8.42 -11.34 -27.95
N LYS A 196 -8.75 -12.51 -28.50
CA LYS A 196 -8.44 -13.81 -27.86
C LYS A 196 -6.97 -14.12 -28.05
N MET A 197 -6.30 -14.50 -26.98
CA MET A 197 -4.91 -14.97 -26.98
C MET A 197 -4.87 -16.48 -26.71
N SER A 198 -3.75 -17.12 -27.01
CA SER A 198 -3.57 -18.55 -26.68
C SER A 198 -3.69 -18.82 -25.18
N ASN A 199 -3.20 -17.89 -24.37
CA ASN A 199 -3.18 -17.96 -22.91
C ASN A 199 -4.06 -16.89 -22.23
N GLY A 200 -5.17 -16.48 -22.86
CA GLY A 200 -6.12 -15.57 -22.24
C GLY A 200 -6.76 -14.55 -23.15
N GLU A 201 -6.86 -13.34 -22.68
CA GLU A 201 -7.56 -12.24 -23.34
C GLU A 201 -6.78 -10.94 -23.26
N PHE A 202 -6.71 -10.23 -24.39
CA PHE A 202 -6.10 -8.91 -24.48
C PHE A 202 -7.17 -7.87 -24.82
N ARG A 203 -7.31 -6.85 -23.97
CA ARG A 203 -8.30 -5.79 -24.14
C ARG A 203 -7.61 -4.44 -24.28
N VAL A 204 -7.90 -3.73 -25.35
CA VAL A 204 -7.54 -2.30 -25.48
C VAL A 204 -8.62 -1.50 -24.76
N VAL A 205 -8.21 -0.60 -23.89
CA VAL A 205 -9.13 0.22 -23.09
C VAL A 205 -8.86 1.71 -23.29
N ASP A 206 -9.92 2.51 -23.35
CA ASP A 206 -9.84 3.97 -23.47
C ASP A 206 -9.70 4.69 -22.12
N SER A 207 -9.88 3.96 -21.03
CA SER A 207 -9.68 4.45 -19.67
C SER A 207 -9.34 3.29 -18.73
N LEU A 208 -8.64 3.62 -17.63
CA LEU A 208 -8.42 2.72 -16.50
C LEU A 208 -9.24 3.23 -15.31
N ALA A 209 -10.41 2.63 -15.08
CA ALA A 209 -11.32 2.98 -13.99
C ALA A 209 -10.83 2.42 -12.64
N ILE A 210 -9.56 2.69 -12.32
CA ILE A 210 -8.91 2.19 -11.10
C ILE A 210 -9.12 3.18 -9.97
N ARG A 211 -9.62 2.68 -8.85
CA ARG A 211 -9.76 3.43 -7.60
C ARG A 211 -8.40 3.47 -6.89
N PRO A 212 -7.89 4.66 -6.53
CA PRO A 212 -6.57 4.79 -5.90
C PRO A 212 -6.37 3.92 -4.67
N TRP A 213 -7.37 3.83 -3.80
CA TRP A 213 -7.32 3.05 -2.55
C TRP A 213 -7.37 1.53 -2.73
N GLU A 214 -7.70 1.03 -3.92
CA GLU A 214 -7.61 -0.38 -4.27
C GLU A 214 -6.26 -0.73 -4.90
N ALA A 215 -5.48 0.28 -5.31
CA ALA A 215 -4.23 0.11 -6.02
C ALA A 215 -3.02 0.72 -5.26
N TRP A 216 -2.65 1.95 -5.58
CA TRP A 216 -1.42 2.58 -5.08
C TRP A 216 -1.60 3.35 -3.77
N ALA A 217 -2.81 3.83 -3.45
CA ALA A 217 -3.11 4.65 -2.28
C ALA A 217 -3.95 3.88 -1.25
N GLN A 218 -3.55 2.65 -0.92
CA GLN A 218 -4.28 1.82 0.05
C GLN A 218 -4.25 2.42 1.45
N PRO A 219 -5.29 2.16 2.28
CA PRO A 219 -5.28 2.53 3.69
C PRO A 219 -4.04 1.95 4.40
N ILE A 220 -3.44 2.76 5.25
CA ILE A 220 -2.24 2.39 6.00
C ILE A 220 -2.65 2.08 7.45
N LYS A 221 -2.34 0.88 7.91
CA LYS A 221 -2.44 0.50 9.32
C LYS A 221 -1.05 0.43 9.92
N VAL A 222 -0.73 1.37 10.78
CA VAL A 222 0.51 1.36 11.53
C VAL A 222 0.29 0.54 12.79
N SER A 223 0.97 -0.63 12.85
CA SER A 223 1.02 -1.44 14.06
C SER A 223 2.13 -0.92 14.96
N PRO A 224 1.84 -0.50 16.19
CA PRO A 224 2.86 0.03 17.08
C PRO A 224 3.83 -1.03 17.59
N PHE A 225 3.58 -2.32 17.30
CA PHE A 225 4.43 -3.42 17.78
C PHE A 225 5.68 -3.68 16.92
N ALA A 226 5.77 -3.05 15.74
CA ALA A 226 7.00 -3.09 14.95
C ALA A 226 8.09 -2.31 15.69
N SER A 227 9.20 -2.96 16.00
CA SER A 227 10.33 -2.34 16.69
C SER A 227 10.82 -1.08 15.95
N LYS A 228 11.16 -0.03 16.69
CA LYS A 228 11.74 1.22 16.20
C LYS A 228 10.80 2.20 15.46
N ILE A 229 9.50 1.99 15.48
CA ILE A 229 8.57 2.97 14.87
C ILE A 229 8.01 3.98 15.87
N TRP A 230 8.28 3.80 17.15
CA TRP A 230 7.81 4.69 18.20
C TRP A 230 8.91 5.05 19.21
N THR A 231 8.76 6.20 19.83
CA THR A 231 9.60 6.65 20.95
C THR A 231 8.72 7.25 22.04
N GLY A 232 9.13 7.07 23.28
CA GLY A 232 8.49 7.68 24.46
C GLY A 232 9.47 8.62 25.15
N ALA A 233 9.74 9.81 24.59
CA ALA A 233 10.77 10.71 25.09
C ALA A 233 10.56 11.15 26.55
N THR A 234 9.31 11.25 27.01
CA THR A 234 8.91 11.67 28.36
C THR A 234 8.00 10.66 29.06
N SER A 235 8.02 9.41 28.58
CA SER A 235 7.07 8.38 29.02
C SER A 235 7.72 7.02 29.06
N THR A 236 7.20 6.13 29.89
CA THR A 236 7.39 4.71 29.72
C THR A 236 6.40 4.19 28.71
N VAL A 237 6.86 3.40 27.73
CA VAL A 237 6.02 2.76 26.72
C VAL A 237 6.32 1.28 26.74
N GLU A 238 5.32 0.48 27.04
CA GLU A 238 5.45 -0.98 27.19
C GLU A 238 4.43 -1.70 26.31
N ILE A 239 4.81 -2.85 25.74
CA ILE A 239 3.89 -3.73 25.07
C ILE A 239 3.12 -4.50 26.14
N ASN A 240 1.81 -4.42 26.10
CA ASN A 240 0.93 -5.12 26.99
C ASN A 240 -0.17 -5.88 26.26
N SER A 241 -0.81 -6.83 26.91
CA SER A 241 -1.90 -7.59 26.32
C SER A 241 -2.91 -8.02 27.37
N ASP A 242 -4.17 -7.67 27.17
CA ASP A 242 -5.25 -8.00 28.09
C ASP A 242 -6.43 -8.63 27.37
N LYS A 243 -7.23 -9.37 28.17
CA LYS A 243 -8.51 -9.87 27.73
C LYS A 243 -9.59 -8.84 28.09
N PHE A 244 -10.31 -8.41 27.08
CA PHE A 244 -11.44 -7.50 27.27
C PHE A 244 -12.78 -8.20 26.99
N ASP A 245 -12.94 -9.42 27.52
CA ASP A 245 -14.16 -10.23 27.33
C ASP A 245 -15.40 -9.52 27.85
N GLU A 246 -15.26 -8.76 28.95
CA GLU A 246 -16.33 -8.01 29.59
C GLU A 246 -16.95 -6.92 28.71
N ILE A 247 -16.18 -6.39 27.75
CA ILE A 247 -16.65 -5.37 26.81
C ILE A 247 -17.02 -5.94 25.43
N GLY A 248 -17.10 -7.28 25.32
CA GLY A 248 -17.50 -7.95 24.09
C GLY A 248 -16.46 -7.88 22.94
N TYR A 249 -15.21 -7.56 23.23
CA TYR A 249 -14.16 -7.59 22.24
C TYR A 249 -13.93 -9.02 21.74
N LYS A 250 -14.19 -9.22 20.44
CA LYS A 250 -13.90 -10.49 19.76
C LYS A 250 -12.74 -10.26 18.80
N PRO A 251 -11.58 -10.90 19.02
CA PRO A 251 -10.46 -10.79 18.10
C PRO A 251 -10.84 -11.33 16.71
N GLN A 252 -10.36 -10.68 15.66
CA GLN A 252 -10.67 -11.05 14.27
C GLN A 252 -10.05 -12.38 13.83
N THR A 253 -9.13 -12.93 14.62
CA THR A 253 -8.46 -14.21 14.36
C THR A 253 -8.57 -15.12 15.57
N ALA A 254 -8.95 -16.37 15.35
CA ALA A 254 -9.19 -17.38 16.39
C ALA A 254 -7.98 -17.69 17.29
N ASN A 255 -6.78 -17.25 16.92
CA ASN A 255 -5.53 -17.52 17.63
C ASN A 255 -5.07 -16.39 18.56
N LEU A 256 -5.75 -15.24 18.61
CA LEU A 256 -5.41 -14.11 19.45
C LEU A 256 -6.55 -13.89 20.46
N SER A 257 -6.42 -14.49 21.65
CA SER A 257 -7.39 -14.32 22.72
C SER A 257 -7.29 -12.95 23.42
N ASN A 258 -6.19 -12.23 23.22
CA ASN A 258 -5.89 -10.98 23.90
C ASN A 258 -5.77 -9.82 22.93
N LEU A 259 -6.23 -8.64 23.33
CA LEU A 259 -5.94 -7.39 22.67
C LEU A 259 -4.54 -6.92 23.06
N VAL A 260 -3.67 -6.74 22.08
CA VAL A 260 -2.30 -6.25 22.29
C VAL A 260 -2.27 -4.74 22.02
N TYR A 261 -1.61 -3.99 22.90
CA TYR A 261 -1.50 -2.53 22.81
C TYR A 261 -0.16 -2.02 23.38
N LEU A 262 0.20 -0.81 23.04
CA LEU A 262 1.24 -0.06 23.74
C LEU A 262 0.61 0.73 24.88
N TRP A 263 1.06 0.45 26.09
CA TRP A 263 0.68 1.20 27.28
C TRP A 263 1.69 2.33 27.50
N VAL A 264 1.19 3.56 27.43
CA VAL A 264 1.98 4.78 27.56
C VAL A 264 1.67 5.42 28.91
N THR A 265 2.67 5.46 29.79
CA THR A 265 2.54 5.99 31.15
C THR A 265 3.51 7.15 31.40
N PRO A 266 3.18 8.11 32.28
CA PRO A 266 4.08 9.20 32.62
C PRO A 266 5.28 8.68 33.43
N LEU A 267 6.49 9.20 33.15
CA LEU A 267 7.69 8.89 33.93
C LEU A 267 7.65 9.40 35.38
N SER A 268 6.79 10.38 35.66
CA SER A 268 6.62 10.94 36.99
C SER A 268 5.19 11.34 37.24
N GLY A 269 4.82 11.53 38.53
CA GLY A 269 3.48 11.97 38.92
C GLY A 269 3.00 13.28 38.28
N TYR A 270 3.89 14.11 37.74
CA TYR A 270 3.59 15.38 37.08
C TYR A 270 3.87 15.35 35.58
N GLY A 271 4.38 14.23 35.05
CA GLY A 271 4.74 14.10 33.64
C GLY A 271 3.52 14.13 32.72
N LYS A 272 3.70 14.68 31.52
CA LYS A 272 2.77 14.55 30.40
C LYS A 272 3.20 13.37 29.56
N PRO A 273 2.48 12.25 29.58
CA PRO A 273 2.84 11.11 28.75
C PRO A 273 2.75 11.48 27.27
N GLN A 274 3.74 11.04 26.52
CA GLN A 274 3.89 11.32 25.12
C GLN A 274 4.42 10.09 24.39
N MET A 275 3.88 9.81 23.24
CA MET A 275 4.39 8.83 22.29
C MET A 275 4.50 9.47 20.91
N ASP A 276 5.64 9.32 20.27
CA ASP A 276 5.88 9.71 18.89
C ASP A 276 5.94 8.45 18.03
N VAL A 277 5.13 8.40 16.96
CA VAL A 277 5.02 7.25 16.06
C VAL A 277 5.36 7.65 14.65
N SER A 278 6.33 6.96 14.05
CA SER A 278 6.69 7.14 12.65
C SER A 278 5.63 6.54 11.72
N LEU A 279 5.15 7.33 10.77
CA LEU A 279 4.13 6.95 9.80
C LEU A 279 4.80 6.53 8.48
N HIS A 280 4.96 5.22 8.30
CA HIS A 280 5.62 4.65 7.13
C HIS A 280 4.72 4.64 5.88
N ASN A 281 5.35 4.66 4.70
CA ASN A 281 4.70 4.49 3.40
C ASN A 281 3.58 5.50 3.08
N VAL A 282 3.64 6.67 3.70
CA VAL A 282 2.70 7.75 3.44
C VAL A 282 2.94 8.34 2.05
N LEU A 283 1.87 8.61 1.32
CA LEU A 283 1.88 9.23 -0.01
C LEU A 283 1.59 10.73 0.07
N SER A 284 1.89 11.47 -1.01
CA SER A 284 1.55 12.90 -1.11
C SER A 284 0.06 13.08 -1.43
N THR A 285 -0.78 12.78 -0.47
CA THR A 285 -2.24 12.90 -0.56
C THR A 285 -2.84 13.25 0.80
N THR A 286 -4.15 13.43 0.84
CA THR A 286 -4.90 13.70 2.08
C THR A 286 -5.33 12.38 2.72
N TYR A 287 -5.03 12.26 4.00
CA TYR A 287 -5.51 11.16 4.83
C TYR A 287 -6.38 11.68 5.98
N ASN A 288 -7.44 10.97 6.28
CA ASN A 288 -8.12 11.03 7.57
C ASN A 288 -7.39 10.05 8.50
N ILE A 289 -6.90 10.58 9.61
CA ILE A 289 -6.03 9.87 10.55
C ILE A 289 -6.80 9.53 11.81
N TYR A 290 -6.66 8.30 12.28
CA TYR A 290 -7.33 7.78 13.46
C TYR A 290 -6.34 7.05 14.36
N VAL A 291 -6.60 7.09 15.66
CA VAL A 291 -5.90 6.26 16.64
C VAL A 291 -6.91 5.29 17.25
N VAL A 292 -6.58 4.01 17.25
CA VAL A 292 -7.38 2.97 17.91
C VAL A 292 -6.81 2.76 19.31
N LEU A 293 -7.66 2.92 20.31
CA LEU A 293 -7.30 2.81 21.72
C LEU A 293 -7.95 1.58 22.35
N ALA A 294 -7.23 0.91 23.24
CA ALA A 294 -7.80 -0.08 24.12
C ALA A 294 -8.55 0.61 25.29
N PRO A 295 -9.49 -0.09 25.92
CA PRO A 295 -10.21 0.39 27.09
C PRO A 295 -9.28 0.82 28.22
N SER A 296 -9.75 1.77 29.03
CA SER A 296 -9.04 2.19 30.23
C SER A 296 -9.14 1.14 31.34
N GLU A 297 -8.08 0.96 32.09
CA GLU A 297 -8.02 0.15 33.33
C GLU A 297 -7.91 1.03 34.59
N ASP A 298 -8.04 2.37 34.44
CA ASP A 298 -8.11 3.29 35.56
C ASP A 298 -9.56 3.65 35.87
N TYR A 299 -9.97 3.48 37.13
CA TYR A 299 -11.33 3.66 37.56
C TYR A 299 -11.49 4.90 38.45
N GLY A 300 -12.61 5.55 38.29
CA GLY A 300 -13.09 6.62 39.13
C GLY A 300 -14.40 6.25 39.80
N LYS A 301 -14.91 7.14 40.66
CA LYS A 301 -16.28 7.06 41.22
C LYS A 301 -17.04 8.32 40.87
N ASP A 302 -18.28 8.14 40.46
CA ASP A 302 -19.20 9.24 40.22
C ASP A 302 -19.77 9.80 41.55
N ALA A 303 -20.66 10.79 41.47
CA ALA A 303 -21.28 11.41 42.63
C ALA A 303 -22.13 10.45 43.47
N ASP A 304 -22.63 9.39 42.84
CA ASP A 304 -23.45 8.37 43.47
C ASP A 304 -22.60 7.18 43.99
N GLY A 305 -21.28 7.24 43.80
CA GLY A 305 -20.34 6.21 44.26
C GLY A 305 -20.15 5.04 43.30
N ASN A 306 -20.78 5.06 42.11
CA ASN A 306 -20.64 4.03 41.09
C ASN A 306 -19.25 4.13 40.43
N GLU A 307 -18.65 2.98 40.19
CA GLU A 307 -17.37 2.93 39.46
C GLU A 307 -17.55 3.17 37.96
N PHE A 308 -16.64 3.92 37.37
CA PHE A 308 -16.55 4.13 35.93
C PHE A 308 -15.11 4.10 35.44
N ARG A 309 -14.88 3.67 34.20
CA ARG A 309 -13.56 3.74 33.58
C ARG A 309 -13.27 5.18 33.16
N LYS A 310 -12.11 5.71 33.51
CA LYS A 310 -11.73 7.09 33.19
C LYS A 310 -11.32 7.24 31.75
N PRO A 311 -11.86 8.21 31.00
CA PRO A 311 -11.39 8.53 29.66
C PRO A 311 -10.03 9.23 29.67
N ASN A 312 -9.37 9.24 28.50
CA ASN A 312 -8.28 10.14 28.20
C ASN A 312 -8.79 11.43 27.58
N GLN A 313 -7.94 12.46 27.61
CA GLN A 313 -8.08 13.66 26.80
C GLN A 313 -6.77 13.83 26.01
N LEU A 314 -6.82 13.56 24.71
CA LEU A 314 -5.64 13.41 23.85
C LEU A 314 -5.46 14.60 22.93
N ASP A 315 -4.20 15.01 22.80
CA ASP A 315 -3.73 16.02 21.86
C ASP A 315 -2.86 15.37 20.79
N PHE A 316 -3.07 15.78 19.54
CA PHE A 316 -2.34 15.24 18.40
C PHE A 316 -1.54 16.32 17.66
N THR A 317 -0.30 15.99 17.33
CA THR A 317 0.58 16.87 16.54
C THR A 317 1.31 16.04 15.49
N ILE A 318 1.34 16.50 14.25
CA ILE A 318 2.07 15.85 13.18
C ILE A 318 3.33 16.65 12.83
N SER A 319 4.44 15.94 12.66
CA SER A 319 5.69 16.46 12.11
C SER A 319 5.89 15.89 10.71
N TYR A 320 6.23 16.73 9.74
CA TYR A 320 6.31 16.38 8.32
C TYR A 320 7.30 17.30 7.60
N CYS A 321 7.76 16.91 6.40
CA CYS A 321 8.47 17.80 5.50
C CYS A 321 7.51 18.57 4.61
N ASP A 322 7.72 19.87 4.44
CA ASP A 322 6.99 20.65 3.43
C ASP A 322 7.55 20.38 2.01
N ALA A 323 6.90 20.96 1.00
CA ALA A 323 7.31 20.79 -0.40
C ALA A 323 8.73 21.33 -0.72
N LYS A 324 9.33 22.07 0.21
CA LYS A 324 10.72 22.58 0.10
C LYS A 324 11.71 21.76 0.91
N GLY A 325 11.28 20.64 1.52
CA GLY A 325 12.11 19.78 2.34
C GLY A 325 12.37 20.26 3.76
N LYS A 326 11.65 21.29 4.21
CA LYS A 326 11.80 21.80 5.56
C LYS A 326 10.88 21.09 6.53
N LEU A 327 11.42 20.67 7.67
CA LEU A 327 10.61 20.07 8.74
C LEU A 327 9.63 21.09 9.33
N GLN A 328 8.38 20.70 9.38
CA GLN A 328 7.25 21.46 9.91
C GLN A 328 6.51 20.64 10.97
N THR A 329 5.77 21.31 11.82
CA THR A 329 4.84 20.70 12.76
C THR A 329 3.47 21.34 12.64
N LYS A 330 2.41 20.53 12.77
CA LYS A 330 1.03 21.02 12.78
C LYS A 330 0.24 20.34 13.88
N LYS A 331 -0.43 21.13 14.71
CA LYS A 331 -1.43 20.60 15.64
C LYS A 331 -2.65 20.15 14.83
N LEU A 332 -3.11 18.96 15.14
CA LEU A 332 -4.36 18.37 14.64
C LEU A 332 -5.44 18.51 15.71
N ASN A 333 -6.36 17.56 15.84
CA ASN A 333 -7.39 17.63 16.87
C ASN A 333 -6.75 17.65 18.26
N GLN A 334 -7.30 18.47 19.14
CA GLN A 334 -6.83 18.64 20.50
C GLN A 334 -7.96 18.35 21.48
N LYS A 335 -7.61 17.87 22.68
CA LYS A 335 -8.55 17.53 23.76
C LYS A 335 -9.63 16.54 23.33
N VAL A 336 -9.20 15.54 22.52
CA VAL A 336 -10.12 14.50 22.06
C VAL A 336 -10.32 13.49 23.17
N GLU A 337 -11.56 13.30 23.58
CA GLU A 337 -11.92 12.28 24.57
C GLU A 337 -12.24 10.95 23.88
N ASN A 338 -11.74 9.86 24.43
CA ASN A 338 -12.07 8.51 24.00
C ASN A 338 -13.23 7.93 24.82
N ASN A 339 -13.87 6.91 24.28
CA ASN A 339 -14.76 6.07 25.07
C ASN A 339 -13.92 5.02 25.84
N PRO A 340 -13.83 5.12 27.18
CA PRO A 340 -12.97 4.26 27.97
C PRO A 340 -13.49 2.82 28.13
N ASN A 341 -14.75 2.55 27.73
CA ASN A 341 -15.44 1.28 27.97
C ASN A 341 -15.35 0.31 26.78
N LYS A 342 -14.74 0.70 25.68
CA LYS A 342 -14.61 -0.14 24.47
C LYS A 342 -13.28 0.11 23.75
N VAL A 343 -12.96 -0.77 22.81
CA VAL A 343 -11.94 -0.44 21.80
C VAL A 343 -12.48 0.70 20.96
N ASP A 344 -11.88 1.87 21.09
CA ASP A 344 -12.38 3.11 20.50
C ASP A 344 -11.46 3.63 19.40
N THR A 345 -12.07 4.18 18.36
CA THR A 345 -11.35 4.79 17.23
C THR A 345 -11.59 6.28 17.26
N VAL A 346 -10.59 7.02 17.72
CA VAL A 346 -10.67 8.48 17.84
C VAL A 346 -10.08 9.17 16.62
N ALA A 347 -10.73 10.23 16.15
CA ALA A 347 -10.27 11.01 15.02
C ALA A 347 -9.12 11.94 15.45
N VAL A 348 -7.96 11.74 14.82
CA VAL A 348 -6.78 12.61 14.95
C VAL A 348 -6.96 13.89 14.13
N GLY A 349 -7.62 13.77 12.97
CA GLY A 349 -7.90 14.85 12.03
C GLY A 349 -7.52 14.48 10.60
N SER A 350 -7.83 15.42 9.68
CA SER A 350 -7.46 15.28 8.27
C SER A 350 -6.16 16.04 8.00
N PHE A 351 -5.25 15.42 7.22
CA PHE A 351 -3.99 16.02 6.87
C PHE A 351 -3.53 15.68 5.45
N THR A 352 -3.14 16.70 4.68
CA THR A 352 -2.55 16.53 3.35
C THR A 352 -1.04 16.55 3.46
N PHE A 353 -0.40 15.42 3.15
CA PHE A 353 1.06 15.34 3.08
C PHE A 353 1.54 15.93 1.76
N PRO A 354 2.44 16.94 1.79
CA PRO A 354 2.93 17.55 0.56
C PRO A 354 3.95 16.70 -0.19
N VAL A 355 4.55 15.72 0.49
CA VAL A 355 5.57 14.81 -0.06
C VAL A 355 5.28 13.37 0.30
N ALA A 356 5.72 12.45 -0.58
CA ALA A 356 5.59 11.02 -0.38
C ALA A 356 6.81 10.45 0.36
N TYR A 357 6.54 9.42 1.19
CA TYR A 357 7.53 8.68 1.97
C TYR A 357 7.50 7.18 1.66
N TYR A 358 6.72 6.80 0.65
CA TYR A 358 6.58 5.40 0.25
C TYR A 358 7.89 4.83 -0.25
N GLY A 359 8.28 3.66 0.27
CA GLY A 359 9.51 2.97 -0.13
C GLY A 359 10.80 3.63 0.38
N LEU A 360 10.69 4.65 1.24
CA LEU A 360 11.83 5.31 1.86
C LEU A 360 12.04 4.81 3.29
N GLY A 361 13.27 4.90 3.75
CA GLY A 361 13.59 4.68 5.16
C GLY A 361 13.25 5.90 6.01
N ASN A 362 13.27 5.71 7.36
CA ASN A 362 12.65 6.64 8.22
C ASN A 362 13.50 7.22 9.30
N LYS A 363 14.10 8.36 9.10
CA LYS A 363 14.47 9.17 10.25
C LYS A 363 13.75 10.50 10.36
N ILE A 364 13.15 10.96 9.27
CA ILE A 364 12.75 12.36 9.23
C ILE A 364 11.23 12.54 9.23
N TYR A 365 10.54 11.62 9.04
CA TYR A 365 9.26 11.67 8.78
C TYR A 365 8.29 10.95 8.66
N PRO A 366 7.01 11.12 8.34
CA PRO A 366 6.23 11.98 9.22
C PRO A 366 6.02 11.26 10.56
N ASN A 367 5.97 12.00 11.62
CA ASN A 367 5.73 11.45 12.96
C ASN A 367 4.42 11.99 13.50
N LEU A 368 3.60 11.10 14.06
CA LEU A 368 2.43 11.47 14.84
C LEU A 368 2.81 11.45 16.32
N LYS A 369 2.74 12.62 16.96
CA LYS A 369 2.84 12.76 18.40
C LYS A 369 1.46 12.67 19.03
N ILE A 370 1.32 11.76 19.99
CA ILE A 370 0.13 11.55 20.82
C ILE A 370 0.52 11.92 22.24
N THR A 371 -0.21 12.80 22.89
CA THR A 371 0.04 13.20 24.27
C THR A 371 -1.27 13.48 25.01
N THR A 372 -1.26 13.33 26.32
CA THR A 372 -2.33 13.84 27.19
C THR A 372 -1.88 15.15 27.79
N ASP A 373 -2.58 16.24 27.54
CA ASP A 373 -2.29 17.56 28.09
C ASP A 373 -3.50 18.18 28.77
N PHE A 374 -3.55 18.07 30.08
CA PHE A 374 -4.57 18.68 30.90
C PHE A 374 -4.16 20.07 31.44
N GLY A 375 -3.00 20.60 31.02
CA GLY A 375 -2.41 21.77 31.64
C GLY A 375 -1.96 21.46 33.08
N VAL A 376 -2.85 21.66 34.05
CA VAL A 376 -2.65 21.25 35.45
C VAL A 376 -3.51 20.03 35.75
N PHE A 377 -2.86 18.89 36.06
CA PHE A 377 -3.54 17.66 36.43
C PHE A 377 -3.75 17.61 37.96
N ASN A 378 -4.72 18.38 38.42
CA ASN A 378 -5.10 18.49 39.84
C ASN A 378 -6.05 17.34 40.26
N SER A 379 -6.44 17.34 41.53
CA SER A 379 -7.29 16.29 42.10
C SER A 379 -8.65 16.16 41.38
N ALA A 380 -9.23 17.27 40.91
CA ALA A 380 -10.49 17.25 40.17
C ALA A 380 -10.33 16.59 38.79
N MET A 381 -9.20 16.83 38.12
CA MET A 381 -8.89 16.16 36.85
C MET A 381 -8.56 14.69 37.06
N MET A 382 -7.84 14.35 38.13
CA MET A 382 -7.52 12.96 38.49
C MET A 382 -8.78 12.12 38.80
N ALA A 383 -9.83 12.75 39.35
CA ALA A 383 -11.09 12.09 39.59
C ALA A 383 -11.82 11.72 38.29
N LYS A 384 -11.65 12.49 37.23
CA LYS A 384 -12.37 12.37 35.97
C LYS A 384 -11.64 11.65 34.87
N TYR A 385 -10.33 11.85 34.76
CA TYR A 385 -9.51 11.43 33.64
C TYR A 385 -8.33 10.57 34.08
N THR A 386 -7.83 9.76 33.16
CA THR A 386 -6.52 9.14 33.29
C THR A 386 -5.52 9.80 32.31
N ARG A 387 -4.23 9.79 32.68
CA ARG A 387 -3.18 10.29 31.80
C ARG A 387 -2.53 9.19 30.97
N ASP A 388 -2.48 7.97 31.48
CA ASP A 388 -2.00 6.84 30.71
C ASP A 388 -2.98 6.50 29.58
N PHE A 389 -2.44 6.09 28.45
CA PHE A 389 -3.26 5.71 27.29
C PHE A 389 -2.72 4.46 26.61
N ARG A 390 -3.60 3.74 25.91
CA ARG A 390 -3.33 2.40 25.38
C ARG A 390 -3.56 2.38 23.89
N VAL A 391 -2.48 2.41 23.07
CA VAL A 391 -2.55 2.48 21.60
C VAL A 391 -2.51 1.09 20.98
N VAL A 392 -3.57 0.72 20.27
CA VAL A 392 -3.69 -0.54 19.52
C VAL A 392 -3.11 -0.39 18.12
N SER A 393 -3.48 0.67 17.41
CA SER A 393 -3.00 0.96 16.06
C SER A 393 -3.29 2.41 15.67
N ILE A 394 -2.62 2.85 14.60
CA ILE A 394 -2.93 4.12 13.93
C ILE A 394 -3.39 3.77 12.52
N LEU A 395 -4.48 4.40 12.06
CA LEU A 395 -5.05 4.20 10.75
C LEU A 395 -4.95 5.50 9.96
N LEU A 396 -4.46 5.41 8.73
CA LEU A 396 -4.50 6.49 7.76
C LEU A 396 -5.37 6.01 6.60
N LYS A 397 -6.53 6.61 6.44
CA LYS A 397 -7.43 6.30 5.34
C LYS A 397 -7.38 7.44 4.32
N PRO A 398 -7.16 7.15 3.02
CA PRO A 398 -7.26 8.18 1.99
C PRO A 398 -8.62 8.89 2.09
N ALA A 399 -8.62 10.23 2.11
CA ALA A 399 -9.85 11.00 2.28
C ALA A 399 -10.85 10.73 1.16
N GLU A 400 -10.38 10.56 -0.06
CA GLU A 400 -11.19 10.22 -1.23
C GLU A 400 -11.91 8.87 -1.12
N MET A 401 -11.30 7.89 -0.41
CA MET A 401 -11.95 6.62 -0.11
C MET A 401 -13.16 6.81 0.80
N GLU A 402 -13.00 7.54 1.90
CA GLU A 402 -14.09 7.77 2.84
C GLU A 402 -15.20 8.67 2.26
N GLU A 403 -14.83 9.63 1.40
CA GLU A 403 -15.81 10.42 0.64
C GLU A 403 -16.64 9.53 -0.31
N PHE A 404 -15.99 8.60 -1.00
CA PHE A 404 -16.67 7.64 -1.86
C PHE A 404 -17.63 6.74 -1.05
N GLU A 405 -17.15 6.16 0.06
CA GLU A 405 -17.97 5.31 0.94
C GLU A 405 -19.17 6.07 1.53
N ALA A 406 -18.96 7.33 1.93
CA ALA A 406 -20.02 8.19 2.46
C ALA A 406 -21.08 8.53 1.42
N ASN A 407 -20.70 8.72 0.15
CA ASN A 407 -21.65 8.99 -0.93
C ASN A 407 -22.43 7.73 -1.31
N ALA A 408 -21.79 6.57 -1.40
CA ALA A 408 -22.47 5.30 -1.66
C ALA A 408 -23.50 4.94 -0.58
N THR A 409 -23.27 5.35 0.68
CA THR A 409 -24.24 5.13 1.78
C THR A 409 -25.44 6.05 1.70
N LYS A 410 -25.36 7.19 1.02
CA LYS A 410 -26.49 8.14 0.87
C LYS A 410 -27.42 7.76 -0.28
N GLU A 411 -26.94 6.97 -1.24
CA GLU A 411 -27.68 6.54 -2.43
C GLU A 411 -28.47 5.24 -2.20
N ASN A 412 -28.20 4.54 -1.09
CA ASN A 412 -28.93 3.35 -0.61
C ASN A 412 -29.89 3.72 0.52
#